data_e294ca3cefb326b13e780df203b5564c
#
_entry.id   e294ca3cefb326b13e780df203b5564c
#
_cell.length_a   1.000
_cell.length_b   1.000
_cell.length_c   1.000
_cell.angle_alpha   90.00
_cell.angle_beta   90.00
_cell.angle_gamma   90.00
#
_symmetry.space_group_name_H-M   'P 1'
#
loop_
_entity.id
_entity.type
_entity.pdbx_description
1 polymer ?
#
loop_
_entity_poly.entity_id
_entity_poly.type
_entity_poly.pdbx_seq_one_letter_code
_entity_poly.pdbx_strand_id
1 'polypeptide(L)'
;MPIDPLTPNPPMSRLSTRHSPHPQPLLGLVLMGGGARTAYQAGALQAIGQLLSRTSGPAQAFPFQVLAGTSAGALNATFLASKAMEGLAGLDELAHFWTHIRTEAVYRLPQTPLDKFSRWATAVGLLRSARVHAAAMDSLALVNTLHQAIALEKIDTALQSGVLQALAVTASSYSSGIHWTFCQTRDGQPIPWSRPGRRAEQQPITIEHLMASSAIPFIFPSTPLWVDGGMEFFGDGSMRQISPLSSAVHLGADRILAIGVSQPQRASLSTSARAAGRPSLGTIAGHAMASVFHDTLEADVEQLARINQALDSLPESVRADLPLRPVRVLTLQPSASLDALAQAHAHTLPRPILRVLEGLGALRGSGAALASYLLFEPGFISALMALGQADVQARADEIQSFLAPAQAHPVR
;
A
#
# COMPACT_ATOMS: atom_id res chain seq x y z
N MET A 1 20.87 -19.67 -32.54
CA MET A 1 21.25 -18.28 -32.87
C MET A 1 22.02 -17.72 -31.68
N PRO A 2 23.25 -17.28 -31.80
CA PRO A 2 24.03 -16.72 -30.69
C PRO A 2 23.53 -15.32 -30.34
N ILE A 3 23.42 -15.03 -29.07
CA ILE A 3 23.04 -13.76 -28.48
C ILE A 3 24.25 -12.80 -28.66
N ASP A 4 24.01 -11.69 -29.37
CA ASP A 4 25.00 -10.63 -29.59
C ASP A 4 25.16 -9.79 -28.31
N PRO A 5 26.34 -9.69 -27.67
CA PRO A 5 26.50 -9.12 -26.33
C PRO A 5 26.76 -7.60 -26.27
N LEU A 6 26.61 -6.83 -27.34
CA LEU A 6 27.04 -5.42 -27.37
C LEU A 6 26.09 -4.50 -28.15
N THR A 7 24.85 -4.37 -27.73
CA THR A 7 24.12 -3.13 -28.01
C THR A 7 24.38 -2.16 -26.86
N PRO A 8 24.99 -0.98 -27.08
CA PRO A 8 25.14 0.01 -26.01
C PRO A 8 23.75 0.46 -25.56
N ASN A 9 23.54 0.48 -24.22
CA ASN A 9 22.36 1.06 -23.61
C ASN A 9 22.07 2.43 -24.27
N PRO A 10 20.81 2.72 -24.64
CA PRO A 10 20.48 4.03 -25.16
C PRO A 10 20.91 5.09 -24.14
N PRO A 11 21.45 6.24 -24.59
CA PRO A 11 21.90 7.29 -23.69
C PRO A 11 20.76 7.65 -22.76
N MET A 12 21.06 7.72 -21.46
CA MET A 12 20.10 8.18 -20.44
C MET A 12 19.51 9.50 -20.95
N SER A 13 18.27 9.45 -21.45
CA SER A 13 17.56 10.64 -21.88
C SER A 13 17.61 11.61 -20.70
N ARG A 14 18.18 12.80 -20.97
CA ARG A 14 18.27 13.87 -19.96
C ARG A 14 16.91 14.01 -19.33
N LEU A 15 16.83 13.72 -18.04
CA LEU A 15 15.63 13.92 -17.23
C LEU A 15 15.34 15.41 -17.21
N SER A 16 14.67 15.90 -18.27
CA SER A 16 14.10 17.25 -18.27
C SER A 16 12.79 17.21 -17.49
N THR A 17 12.84 16.90 -16.23
CA THR A 17 11.76 17.23 -15.29
C THR A 17 12.05 18.61 -14.72
N ARG A 18 12.02 19.65 -15.56
CA ARG A 18 11.70 20.97 -15.04
C ARG A 18 10.24 20.91 -14.62
N HIS A 19 9.99 20.43 -13.42
CA HIS A 19 8.72 20.71 -12.75
C HIS A 19 8.67 22.24 -12.65
N SER A 20 7.70 22.86 -13.34
CA SER A 20 7.32 24.22 -13.01
C SER A 20 6.98 24.20 -11.53
N PRO A 21 7.62 25.06 -10.70
CA PRO A 21 7.35 25.04 -9.28
C PRO A 21 5.86 25.31 -9.09
N HIS A 22 5.15 24.33 -8.50
CA HIS A 22 3.81 24.60 -8.03
C HIS A 22 3.88 25.76 -7.04
N PRO A 23 2.95 26.71 -7.07
CA PRO A 23 2.97 27.87 -6.19
C PRO A 23 2.90 27.50 -4.72
N GLN A 24 2.53 26.27 -4.39
CA GLN A 24 2.55 25.73 -3.03
C GLN A 24 3.15 24.30 -3.05
N PRO A 25 3.94 23.95 -2.00
CA PRO A 25 4.50 22.61 -1.86
C PRO A 25 3.40 21.53 -1.79
N LEU A 26 3.53 20.48 -2.60
CA LEU A 26 2.58 19.38 -2.65
C LEU A 26 2.78 18.41 -1.49
N LEU A 27 1.68 18.06 -0.83
CA LEU A 27 1.66 17.05 0.21
C LEU A 27 1.21 15.70 -0.37
N GLY A 28 2.06 14.70 -0.26
CA GLY A 28 1.79 13.32 -0.65
C GLY A 28 1.36 12.46 0.54
N LEU A 29 0.50 11.48 0.27
CA LEU A 29 0.16 10.39 1.18
C LEU A 29 0.57 9.07 0.53
N VAL A 30 1.42 8.30 1.20
CA VAL A 30 1.84 6.96 0.77
C VAL A 30 1.28 5.93 1.73
N LEU A 31 0.49 4.98 1.21
CA LEU A 31 -0.18 3.94 1.96
C LEU A 31 0.39 2.57 1.61
N MET A 32 1.08 1.96 2.58
CA MET A 32 1.71 0.66 2.40
C MET A 32 0.68 -0.47 2.34
N GLY A 33 1.03 -1.56 1.64
CA GLY A 33 0.22 -2.76 1.56
C GLY A 33 0.20 -3.56 2.86
N GLY A 34 -0.85 -4.39 3.05
CA GLY A 34 -0.94 -5.21 4.26
C GLY A 34 -2.26 -5.92 4.48
N GLY A 35 -3.12 -6.06 3.48
CA GLY A 35 -4.43 -6.69 3.64
C GLY A 35 -5.26 -6.04 4.75
N ALA A 36 -5.84 -6.86 5.65
CA ALA A 36 -6.65 -6.37 6.76
C ALA A 36 -5.90 -5.43 7.72
N ARG A 37 -4.57 -5.52 7.82
CA ARG A 37 -3.75 -4.62 8.65
C ARG A 37 -3.92 -3.15 8.25
N THR A 38 -4.31 -2.85 7.01
CA THR A 38 -4.47 -1.47 6.53
C THR A 38 -5.69 -0.75 7.13
N ALA A 39 -6.54 -1.42 7.91
CA ALA A 39 -7.50 -0.77 8.79
C ALA A 39 -6.84 0.17 9.82
N TYR A 40 -5.58 -0.11 10.21
CA TYR A 40 -4.75 0.80 10.99
C TYR A 40 -4.63 2.18 10.31
N GLN A 41 -4.39 2.18 8.99
CA GLN A 41 -4.30 3.43 8.20
C GLN A 41 -5.62 4.21 8.24
N ALA A 42 -6.76 3.53 8.15
CA ALA A 42 -8.07 4.17 8.23
C ALA A 42 -8.30 4.84 9.59
N GLY A 43 -7.96 4.16 10.68
CA GLY A 43 -8.02 4.73 12.03
C GLY A 43 -7.07 5.94 12.21
N ALA A 44 -5.84 5.81 11.71
CA ALA A 44 -4.87 6.90 11.73
C ALA A 44 -5.33 8.12 10.92
N LEU A 45 -5.84 7.92 9.70
CA LEU A 45 -6.34 8.99 8.85
C LEU A 45 -7.59 9.67 9.43
N GLN A 46 -8.47 8.90 10.07
CA GLN A 46 -9.60 9.47 10.81
C GLN A 46 -9.13 10.40 11.94
N ALA A 47 -8.18 9.97 12.75
CA ALA A 47 -7.63 10.81 13.81
C ALA A 47 -6.91 12.06 13.27
N ILE A 48 -6.22 11.94 12.15
CA ILE A 48 -5.62 13.09 11.43
C ILE A 48 -6.72 14.07 10.98
N GLY A 49 -7.82 13.58 10.41
CA GLY A 49 -8.96 14.41 10.02
C GLY A 49 -9.54 15.18 11.22
N GLN A 50 -9.71 14.50 12.36
CA GLN A 50 -10.16 15.12 13.61
C GLN A 50 -9.16 16.15 14.16
N LEU A 51 -7.86 15.89 14.05
CA LEU A 51 -6.81 16.79 14.47
C LEU A 51 -6.83 18.08 13.64
N LEU A 52 -6.94 17.96 12.32
CA LEU A 52 -7.00 19.09 11.39
C LEU A 52 -8.30 19.89 11.55
N SER A 53 -9.44 19.24 11.77
CA SER A 53 -10.73 19.92 11.96
C SER A 53 -10.77 20.80 13.20
N ARG A 54 -10.03 20.45 14.26
CA ARG A 54 -9.92 21.25 15.49
C ARG A 54 -9.18 22.58 15.26
N THR A 55 -8.24 22.61 14.31
CA THR A 55 -7.40 23.80 14.06
C THR A 55 -7.93 24.70 12.97
N SER A 56 -8.60 24.15 11.95
CA SER A 56 -9.00 24.89 10.75
C SER A 56 -10.49 24.80 10.45
N GLY A 57 -11.25 24.09 11.27
CA GLY A 57 -12.69 23.88 11.11
C GLY A 57 -13.04 22.66 10.22
N PRO A 58 -14.29 22.19 10.28
CA PRO A 58 -14.72 20.94 9.62
C PRO A 58 -14.81 21.04 8.08
N ALA A 59 -14.91 22.25 7.53
CA ALA A 59 -15.01 22.50 6.07
C ALA A 59 -13.63 22.59 5.38
N GLN A 60 -12.58 22.09 6.01
CA GLN A 60 -11.24 22.13 5.42
C GLN A 60 -11.15 21.25 4.18
N ALA A 61 -10.43 21.76 3.16
CA ALA A 61 -10.13 21.01 1.95
C ALA A 61 -9.33 19.72 2.25
N PHE A 62 -9.40 18.77 1.34
CA PHE A 62 -8.63 17.53 1.40
C PHE A 62 -7.12 17.85 1.45
N PRO A 63 -6.37 17.33 2.43
CA PRO A 63 -5.01 17.80 2.68
C PRO A 63 -3.95 17.25 1.73
N PHE A 64 -4.22 16.13 1.02
CA PHE A 64 -3.23 15.42 0.22
C PHE A 64 -3.45 15.62 -1.27
N GLN A 65 -2.48 16.19 -1.98
CA GLN A 65 -2.56 16.40 -3.43
C GLN A 65 -2.04 15.20 -4.23
N VAL A 66 -1.15 14.39 -3.66
CA VAL A 66 -0.61 13.19 -4.30
C VAL A 66 -0.93 11.99 -3.43
N LEU A 67 -1.62 11.00 -4.01
CA LEU A 67 -1.95 9.75 -3.33
C LEU A 67 -1.20 8.60 -3.99
N ALA A 68 -0.55 7.77 -3.21
CA ALA A 68 0.10 6.56 -3.70
C ALA A 68 -0.18 5.38 -2.77
N GLY A 69 -0.52 4.25 -3.35
CA GLY A 69 -0.83 3.07 -2.54
C GLY A 69 -0.41 1.76 -3.18
N THR A 70 -0.24 0.76 -2.33
CA THR A 70 0.13 -0.60 -2.70
C THR A 70 -0.81 -1.58 -2.02
N SER A 71 -1.30 -2.61 -2.75
CA SER A 71 -2.19 -3.65 -2.20
C SER A 71 -3.43 -3.02 -1.55
N ALA A 72 -3.82 -3.42 -0.35
CA ALA A 72 -4.92 -2.79 0.37
C ALA A 72 -4.68 -1.30 0.67
N GLY A 73 -3.42 -0.82 0.71
CA GLY A 73 -3.10 0.61 0.73
C GLY A 73 -3.50 1.33 -0.57
N ALA A 74 -3.46 0.63 -1.73
CA ALA A 74 -3.99 1.17 -2.98
C ALA A 74 -5.51 1.31 -2.96
N LEU A 75 -6.22 0.37 -2.32
CA LEU A 75 -7.67 0.49 -2.09
C LEU A 75 -7.98 1.74 -1.26
N ASN A 76 -7.27 1.94 -0.14
CA ASN A 76 -7.41 3.13 0.70
C ASN A 76 -7.10 4.42 -0.06
N ALA A 77 -6.00 4.46 -0.83
CA ALA A 77 -5.61 5.63 -1.61
C ALA A 77 -6.65 5.99 -2.69
N THR A 78 -7.17 4.98 -3.40
CA THR A 78 -8.17 5.16 -4.46
C THR A 78 -9.53 5.54 -3.87
N PHE A 79 -9.92 4.95 -2.74
CA PHE A 79 -11.10 5.36 -2.00
C PHE A 79 -11.03 6.85 -1.63
N LEU A 80 -9.92 7.27 -1.01
CA LEU A 80 -9.70 8.67 -0.65
C LEU A 80 -9.68 9.60 -1.87
N ALA A 81 -9.10 9.16 -3.00
CA ALA A 81 -9.13 9.91 -4.24
C ALA A 81 -10.56 10.16 -4.73
N SER A 82 -11.44 9.15 -4.64
CA SER A 82 -12.85 9.27 -5.00
C SER A 82 -13.65 10.18 -4.05
N LYS A 83 -13.14 10.40 -2.84
CA LYS A 83 -13.76 11.24 -1.79
C LYS A 83 -13.04 12.58 -1.57
N ALA A 84 -12.01 12.89 -2.35
CA ALA A 84 -11.19 14.08 -2.13
C ALA A 84 -11.98 15.39 -2.21
N MET A 85 -13.04 15.45 -3.03
CA MET A 85 -13.93 16.62 -3.12
C MET A 85 -14.77 16.84 -1.85
N GLU A 86 -14.87 15.85 -0.98
CA GLU A 86 -15.61 15.90 0.28
C GLU A 86 -14.71 16.44 1.44
N GLY A 87 -13.45 16.78 1.15
CA GLY A 87 -12.51 17.33 2.12
C GLY A 87 -12.19 16.33 3.24
N LEU A 88 -12.16 16.80 4.48
CA LEU A 88 -11.84 15.94 5.63
C LEU A 88 -12.88 14.84 5.88
N ALA A 89 -14.13 15.03 5.44
CA ALA A 89 -15.17 14.01 5.59
C ALA A 89 -14.80 12.70 4.87
N GLY A 90 -14.04 12.76 3.77
CA GLY A 90 -13.55 11.57 3.07
C GLY A 90 -12.67 10.65 3.94
N LEU A 91 -11.99 11.21 4.95
CA LEU A 91 -11.19 10.43 5.90
C LEU A 91 -12.10 9.66 6.89
N ASP A 92 -13.19 10.27 7.34
CA ASP A 92 -14.18 9.61 8.19
C ASP A 92 -14.94 8.52 7.41
N GLU A 93 -15.25 8.75 6.14
CA GLU A 93 -15.90 7.76 5.28
C GLU A 93 -15.02 6.52 5.04
N LEU A 94 -13.70 6.69 4.89
CA LEU A 94 -12.78 5.56 4.83
C LEU A 94 -12.83 4.74 6.13
N ALA A 95 -12.85 5.39 7.28
CA ALA A 95 -12.99 4.72 8.57
C ALA A 95 -14.33 3.97 8.67
N HIS A 96 -15.42 4.59 8.21
CA HIS A 96 -16.74 3.96 8.15
C HIS A 96 -16.73 2.71 7.23
N PHE A 97 -16.13 2.80 6.05
CA PHE A 97 -15.98 1.65 5.15
C PHE A 97 -15.30 0.47 5.86
N TRP A 98 -14.17 0.70 6.56
CA TRP A 98 -13.45 -0.34 7.27
C TRP A 98 -14.24 -0.96 8.44
N THR A 99 -15.06 -0.20 9.15
CA THR A 99 -15.90 -0.76 10.23
C THR A 99 -16.97 -1.74 9.73
N HIS A 100 -17.35 -1.63 8.45
CA HIS A 100 -18.40 -2.46 7.84
C HIS A 100 -17.86 -3.63 7.00
N ILE A 101 -16.55 -3.63 6.69
CA ILE A 101 -15.96 -4.72 5.93
C ILE A 101 -15.97 -6.04 6.70
N ARG A 102 -16.20 -7.14 5.99
CA ARG A 102 -16.23 -8.51 6.54
C ARG A 102 -15.46 -9.43 5.61
N THR A 103 -14.98 -10.53 6.13
CA THR A 103 -14.23 -11.52 5.36
C THR A 103 -14.98 -11.97 4.10
N GLU A 104 -16.30 -12.21 4.18
CA GLU A 104 -17.10 -12.64 3.03
C GLU A 104 -17.25 -11.57 1.94
N ALA A 105 -17.04 -10.30 2.28
CA ALA A 105 -17.04 -9.18 1.33
C ALA A 105 -15.71 -9.04 0.59
N VAL A 106 -14.64 -9.67 1.08
CA VAL A 106 -13.30 -9.62 0.48
C VAL A 106 -13.00 -10.90 -0.30
N TYR A 107 -13.23 -12.07 0.32
CA TYR A 107 -12.91 -13.36 -0.32
C TYR A 107 -13.80 -14.49 0.19
N ARG A 108 -13.88 -15.55 -0.63
CA ARG A 108 -14.59 -16.79 -0.29
C ARG A 108 -13.70 -17.99 -0.57
N LEU A 109 -13.85 -19.03 0.22
CA LEU A 109 -13.25 -20.32 -0.12
C LEU A 109 -14.09 -21.00 -1.19
N PRO A 110 -13.46 -21.65 -2.20
CA PRO A 110 -14.19 -22.48 -3.16
C PRO A 110 -14.96 -23.54 -2.38
N GLN A 111 -16.28 -23.57 -2.54
CA GLN A 111 -17.11 -24.58 -1.88
C GLN A 111 -17.07 -25.87 -2.70
N THR A 112 -16.55 -26.95 -2.10
CA THR A 112 -16.70 -28.29 -2.62
C THR A 112 -17.74 -29.07 -1.82
N PRO A 113 -18.57 -29.92 -2.45
CA PRO A 113 -19.59 -30.70 -1.73
C PRO A 113 -19.01 -31.62 -0.64
N LEU A 114 -17.72 -31.91 -0.70
CA LEU A 114 -16.97 -32.79 0.21
C LEU A 114 -16.39 -32.08 1.44
N ASP A 115 -16.43 -30.75 1.51
CA ASP A 115 -15.82 -29.97 2.60
C ASP A 115 -16.49 -30.20 3.97
N LYS A 116 -17.68 -30.81 3.95
CA LYS A 116 -18.42 -31.14 5.17
C LYS A 116 -17.86 -32.36 5.91
N PHE A 117 -17.04 -33.20 5.24
CA PHE A 117 -16.72 -34.53 5.75
C PHE A 117 -15.25 -34.84 6.06
N SER A 118 -14.25 -34.10 5.54
CA SER A 118 -12.85 -34.44 5.77
C SER A 118 -11.88 -33.27 5.62
N ARG A 119 -10.95 -33.11 6.56
CA ARG A 119 -9.82 -32.16 6.50
C ARG A 119 -8.91 -32.40 5.27
N TRP A 120 -8.80 -33.68 4.85
CA TRP A 120 -8.03 -34.08 3.67
C TRP A 120 -8.71 -33.66 2.38
N ALA A 121 -10.04 -33.71 2.31
CA ALA A 121 -10.79 -33.28 1.13
C ALA A 121 -10.66 -31.79 0.90
N THR A 122 -10.66 -30.99 1.96
CA THR A 122 -10.44 -29.51 1.88
C THR A 122 -9.01 -29.22 1.38
N ALA A 123 -8.00 -29.92 1.89
CA ALA A 123 -6.60 -29.74 1.45
C ALA A 123 -6.40 -30.14 -0.01
N VAL A 124 -7.00 -31.27 -0.44
CA VAL A 124 -6.96 -31.74 -1.84
C VAL A 124 -7.75 -30.80 -2.75
N GLY A 125 -8.88 -30.27 -2.30
CA GLY A 125 -9.69 -29.28 -3.01
C GLY A 125 -8.92 -27.98 -3.26
N LEU A 126 -8.23 -27.47 -2.23
CA LEU A 126 -7.36 -26.29 -2.32
C LEU A 126 -6.17 -26.52 -3.26
N LEU A 127 -5.51 -27.70 -3.17
CA LEU A 127 -4.42 -28.07 -4.09
C LEU A 127 -4.89 -28.17 -5.53
N ARG A 128 -6.12 -28.66 -5.74
CA ARG A 128 -6.71 -28.78 -7.08
C ARG A 128 -7.14 -27.41 -7.61
N SER A 129 -7.74 -26.57 -6.79
CA SER A 129 -8.06 -25.17 -7.12
C SER A 129 -6.81 -24.38 -7.42
N ALA A 130 -5.76 -24.52 -6.61
CA ALA A 130 -4.47 -23.87 -6.83
C ALA A 130 -3.80 -24.33 -8.16
N ARG A 131 -4.01 -25.58 -8.60
CA ARG A 131 -3.50 -26.05 -9.89
C ARG A 131 -4.29 -25.54 -11.09
N VAL A 132 -5.60 -25.33 -10.93
CA VAL A 132 -6.48 -24.92 -12.03
C VAL A 132 -6.56 -23.40 -12.15
N HIS A 133 -6.59 -22.67 -11.02
CA HIS A 133 -6.80 -21.22 -10.99
C HIS A 133 -5.59 -20.44 -10.44
N ALA A 134 -4.49 -21.11 -10.10
CA ALA A 134 -3.30 -20.56 -9.45
C ALA A 134 -3.61 -19.76 -8.15
N ALA A 135 -4.78 -20.01 -7.52
CA ALA A 135 -5.26 -19.29 -6.35
C ALA A 135 -6.07 -20.19 -5.42
N ALA A 136 -5.96 -19.95 -4.11
CA ALA A 136 -6.69 -20.69 -3.09
C ALA A 136 -8.08 -20.10 -2.80
N MET A 137 -8.30 -18.82 -3.09
CA MET A 137 -9.53 -18.09 -2.72
C MET A 137 -10.08 -17.32 -3.92
N ASP A 138 -11.41 -17.16 -3.95
CA ASP A 138 -12.11 -16.32 -4.92
C ASP A 138 -12.22 -14.89 -4.37
N SER A 139 -11.81 -13.92 -5.18
CA SER A 139 -11.84 -12.48 -4.87
C SER A 139 -12.95 -11.71 -5.59
N LEU A 140 -13.91 -12.37 -6.26
CA LEU A 140 -15.04 -11.70 -6.93
C LEU A 140 -15.90 -10.88 -5.95
N ALA A 141 -15.98 -11.31 -4.68
CA ALA A 141 -16.66 -10.53 -3.66
C ALA A 141 -16.02 -9.15 -3.46
N LEU A 142 -14.67 -9.07 -3.50
CA LEU A 142 -13.95 -7.81 -3.42
C LEU A 142 -14.26 -6.88 -4.60
N VAL A 143 -14.36 -7.41 -5.82
CA VAL A 143 -14.72 -6.62 -7.01
C VAL A 143 -16.04 -5.88 -6.78
N ASN A 144 -17.08 -6.60 -6.33
CA ASN A 144 -18.38 -6.00 -6.04
C ASN A 144 -18.30 -4.96 -4.92
N THR A 145 -17.56 -5.26 -3.86
CA THR A 145 -17.36 -4.34 -2.73
C THR A 145 -16.69 -3.05 -3.18
N LEU A 146 -15.65 -3.13 -4.03
CA LEU A 146 -14.94 -1.97 -4.54
C LEU A 146 -15.81 -1.14 -5.50
N HIS A 147 -16.57 -1.76 -6.39
CA HIS A 147 -17.51 -1.04 -7.26
C HIS A 147 -18.60 -0.29 -6.50
N GLN A 148 -19.02 -0.79 -5.34
CA GLN A 148 -20.00 -0.11 -4.51
C GLN A 148 -19.38 1.01 -3.66
N ALA A 149 -18.11 0.87 -3.26
CA ALA A 149 -17.47 1.79 -2.34
C ALA A 149 -16.71 2.93 -3.04
N ILE A 150 -16.19 2.70 -4.25
CA ILE A 150 -15.31 3.63 -4.97
C ILE A 150 -16.00 4.14 -6.23
N ALA A 151 -16.33 5.43 -6.25
CA ALA A 151 -16.84 6.13 -7.42
C ALA A 151 -15.66 6.64 -8.26
N LEU A 152 -15.18 5.81 -9.18
CA LEU A 152 -13.97 6.10 -9.98
C LEU A 152 -14.09 7.40 -10.78
N GLU A 153 -15.29 7.74 -11.26
CA GLU A 153 -15.58 8.98 -12.00
C GLU A 153 -15.35 10.25 -11.17
N LYS A 154 -15.44 10.17 -9.84
CA LYS A 154 -15.15 11.30 -8.96
C LYS A 154 -13.65 11.61 -8.87
N ILE A 155 -12.78 10.65 -9.20
CA ILE A 155 -11.33 10.85 -9.24
C ILE A 155 -10.98 11.85 -10.34
N ASP A 156 -11.58 11.72 -11.53
CA ASP A 156 -11.40 12.67 -12.62
C ASP A 156 -11.84 14.08 -12.21
N THR A 157 -12.96 14.19 -11.51
CA THR A 157 -13.45 15.48 -10.99
C THR A 157 -12.45 16.09 -9.99
N ALA A 158 -11.90 15.30 -9.08
CA ALA A 158 -10.91 15.77 -8.11
C ALA A 158 -9.58 16.20 -8.76
N LEU A 159 -9.15 15.51 -9.81
CA LEU A 159 -7.98 15.89 -10.61
C LEU A 159 -8.23 17.17 -11.40
N GLN A 160 -9.36 17.27 -12.10
CA GLN A 160 -9.71 18.46 -12.90
C GLN A 160 -9.88 19.71 -12.04
N SER A 161 -10.46 19.58 -10.84
CA SER A 161 -10.61 20.69 -9.89
C SER A 161 -9.28 21.15 -9.28
N GLY A 162 -8.23 20.31 -9.35
CA GLY A 162 -6.92 20.57 -8.74
C GLY A 162 -6.84 20.23 -7.24
N VAL A 163 -7.87 19.65 -6.66
CA VAL A 163 -7.81 19.10 -5.29
C VAL A 163 -6.80 17.96 -5.24
N LEU A 164 -6.78 17.10 -6.27
CA LEU A 164 -5.71 16.14 -6.50
C LEU A 164 -4.81 16.57 -7.68
N GLN A 165 -3.55 16.18 -7.60
CA GLN A 165 -2.60 16.28 -8.71
C GLN A 165 -2.34 14.90 -9.31
N ALA A 166 -2.31 13.85 -8.47
CA ALA A 166 -2.06 12.50 -8.93
C ALA A 166 -2.56 11.43 -7.97
N LEU A 167 -2.93 10.29 -8.55
CA LEU A 167 -3.15 9.02 -7.88
C LEU A 167 -2.21 7.98 -8.49
N ALA A 168 -1.55 7.16 -7.66
CA ALA A 168 -0.70 6.05 -8.09
C ALA A 168 -1.08 4.74 -7.41
N VAL A 169 -1.13 3.67 -8.19
CA VAL A 169 -1.37 2.30 -7.74
C VAL A 169 -0.24 1.43 -8.26
N THR A 170 0.35 0.59 -7.41
CA THR A 170 1.45 -0.28 -7.82
C THR A 170 1.03 -1.74 -7.92
N ALA A 171 1.56 -2.46 -8.90
CA ALA A 171 1.39 -3.89 -9.05
C ALA A 171 2.66 -4.53 -9.61
N SER A 172 2.84 -5.84 -9.39
CA SER A 172 4.01 -6.58 -9.86
C SER A 172 3.64 -7.55 -10.96
N SER A 173 4.27 -7.43 -12.13
CA SER A 173 4.01 -8.35 -13.23
C SER A 173 4.71 -9.69 -12.99
N TYR A 174 3.96 -10.78 -13.15
CA TYR A 174 4.50 -12.13 -13.27
C TYR A 174 5.07 -12.41 -14.67
N SER A 175 4.55 -11.72 -15.69
CA SER A 175 4.94 -11.93 -17.08
C SER A 175 6.32 -11.36 -17.39
N SER A 176 6.54 -10.07 -17.10
CA SER A 176 7.81 -9.37 -17.36
C SER A 176 8.74 -9.31 -16.14
N GLY A 177 8.24 -9.58 -14.95
CA GLY A 177 8.98 -9.38 -13.70
C GLY A 177 9.21 -7.91 -13.34
N ILE A 178 8.49 -6.99 -13.98
CA ILE A 178 8.59 -5.54 -13.74
C ILE A 178 7.62 -5.14 -12.62
N HIS A 179 8.06 -4.24 -11.76
CA HIS A 179 7.20 -3.52 -10.82
C HIS A 179 6.62 -2.29 -11.52
N TRP A 180 5.31 -2.26 -11.70
CA TRP A 180 4.59 -1.19 -12.39
C TRP A 180 3.95 -0.23 -11.39
N THR A 181 3.98 1.05 -11.77
CA THR A 181 3.21 2.10 -11.11
C THR A 181 2.24 2.67 -12.12
N PHE A 182 0.96 2.41 -11.93
CA PHE A 182 -0.12 2.99 -12.72
C PHE A 182 -0.47 4.34 -12.12
N CYS A 183 -0.44 5.39 -12.94
CA CYS A 183 -0.65 6.75 -12.48
C CYS A 183 -1.79 7.42 -13.25
N GLN A 184 -2.66 8.10 -12.52
CA GLN A 184 -3.66 9.00 -13.08
C GLN A 184 -3.35 10.40 -12.58
N THR A 185 -3.03 11.32 -13.50
CA THR A 185 -2.59 12.68 -13.16
C THR A 185 -3.53 13.72 -13.73
N ARG A 186 -3.54 14.90 -13.11
CA ARG A 186 -4.33 16.05 -13.55
C ARG A 186 -4.07 16.42 -15.00
N ASP A 187 -2.81 16.46 -15.41
CA ASP A 187 -2.41 16.92 -16.73
C ASP A 187 -2.51 15.84 -17.80
N GLY A 188 -2.78 14.58 -17.40
CA GLY A 188 -2.84 13.43 -18.31
C GLY A 188 -1.52 13.16 -19.05
N GLN A 189 -0.44 13.85 -18.66
CA GLN A 189 0.86 13.71 -19.34
C GLN A 189 1.53 12.41 -18.99
N PRO A 190 2.19 11.76 -19.96
CA PRO A 190 2.97 10.56 -19.68
C PRO A 190 4.03 10.86 -18.60
N ILE A 191 4.14 9.99 -17.63
CA ILE A 191 5.18 10.08 -16.61
C ILE A 191 6.40 9.33 -17.14
N PRO A 192 7.46 10.02 -17.57
CA PRO A 192 8.62 9.38 -18.20
C PRO A 192 9.55 8.78 -17.15
N TRP A 193 9.04 7.77 -16.47
CA TRP A 193 9.83 7.12 -15.45
C TRP A 193 9.95 5.63 -15.79
N SER A 194 11.11 5.27 -16.29
CA SER A 194 11.54 3.89 -16.50
C SER A 194 12.89 3.67 -15.83
N ARG A 195 13.00 2.62 -15.05
CA ARG A 195 14.21 2.18 -14.35
C ARG A 195 14.35 0.67 -14.52
N PRO A 196 15.53 0.08 -14.40
CA PRO A 196 15.66 -1.37 -14.42
C PRO A 196 14.70 -2.03 -13.42
N GLY A 197 13.83 -2.91 -13.91
CA GLY A 197 12.82 -3.62 -13.11
C GLY A 197 11.64 -2.78 -12.61
N ARG A 198 11.53 -1.48 -12.95
CA ARG A 198 10.42 -0.60 -12.53
C ARG A 198 9.98 0.31 -13.66
N ARG A 199 8.67 0.44 -13.85
CA ARG A 199 8.05 1.32 -14.85
C ARG A 199 6.85 2.06 -14.27
N ALA A 200 6.55 3.22 -14.83
CA ALA A 200 5.29 3.91 -14.63
C ALA A 200 4.52 4.03 -15.95
N GLU A 201 3.20 3.94 -15.86
CA GLU A 201 2.30 4.12 -16.98
C GLU A 201 1.17 5.06 -16.60
N GLN A 202 0.91 6.05 -17.47
CA GLN A 202 -0.19 6.99 -17.32
C GLN A 202 -1.46 6.39 -17.91
N GLN A 203 -2.42 6.09 -17.05
CA GLN A 203 -3.75 5.61 -17.45
C GLN A 203 -4.78 5.81 -16.33
N PRO A 204 -6.08 5.81 -16.65
CA PRO A 204 -7.12 5.84 -15.63
C PRO A 204 -7.02 4.62 -14.71
N ILE A 205 -7.11 4.84 -13.41
CA ILE A 205 -7.14 3.74 -12.45
C ILE A 205 -8.50 3.09 -12.47
N THR A 206 -8.52 1.76 -12.57
CA THR A 206 -9.72 0.92 -12.62
C THR A 206 -9.74 -0.10 -11.47
N ILE A 207 -10.86 -0.79 -11.30
CA ILE A 207 -10.97 -1.86 -10.30
C ILE A 207 -9.96 -2.99 -10.60
N GLU A 208 -9.68 -3.27 -11.86
CA GLU A 208 -8.69 -4.29 -12.25
C GLU A 208 -7.28 -3.94 -11.76
N HIS A 209 -6.90 -2.65 -11.75
CA HIS A 209 -5.63 -2.20 -11.16
C HIS A 209 -5.59 -2.46 -9.65
N LEU A 210 -6.71 -2.23 -8.95
CA LEU A 210 -6.82 -2.50 -7.52
C LEU A 210 -6.77 -3.99 -7.23
N MET A 211 -7.45 -4.80 -8.04
CA MET A 211 -7.39 -6.26 -7.97
C MET A 211 -5.98 -6.78 -8.22
N ALA A 212 -5.30 -6.28 -9.25
CA ALA A 212 -3.91 -6.62 -9.54
C ALA A 212 -2.98 -6.27 -8.38
N SER A 213 -3.11 -5.03 -7.86
CA SER A 213 -2.33 -4.55 -6.72
C SER A 213 -2.51 -5.39 -5.46
N SER A 214 -3.70 -5.98 -5.27
CA SER A 214 -4.09 -6.72 -4.06
C SER A 214 -4.06 -8.25 -4.26
N ALA A 215 -3.58 -8.74 -5.39
CA ALA A 215 -3.53 -10.17 -5.71
C ALA A 215 -2.38 -10.87 -4.98
N ILE A 216 -2.59 -11.16 -3.69
CA ILE A 216 -1.61 -11.85 -2.82
C ILE A 216 -1.25 -13.20 -3.45
N PRO A 217 0.05 -13.50 -3.68
CA PRO A 217 0.51 -14.75 -4.27
C PRO A 217 -0.06 -15.98 -3.57
N PHE A 218 -0.47 -16.97 -4.37
CA PHE A 218 -1.07 -18.24 -3.93
C PHE A 218 -2.46 -18.11 -3.27
N ILE A 219 -2.85 -16.91 -2.81
CA ILE A 219 -4.12 -16.67 -2.13
C ILE A 219 -5.17 -16.17 -3.11
N PHE A 220 -4.86 -15.11 -3.86
CA PHE A 220 -5.75 -14.53 -4.85
C PHE A 220 -5.26 -14.77 -6.27
N PRO A 221 -6.18 -14.85 -7.26
CA PRO A 221 -5.81 -15.02 -8.66
C PRO A 221 -5.05 -13.79 -9.18
N SER A 222 -4.11 -14.03 -10.10
CA SER A 222 -3.46 -12.96 -10.85
C SER A 222 -4.47 -12.25 -11.75
N THR A 223 -4.31 -10.94 -11.89
CA THR A 223 -5.21 -10.10 -12.70
C THR A 223 -4.53 -9.71 -14.01
N PRO A 224 -5.16 -9.93 -15.18
CA PRO A 224 -4.62 -9.46 -16.44
C PRO A 224 -4.83 -7.94 -16.57
N LEU A 225 -3.78 -7.22 -16.97
CA LEU A 225 -3.84 -5.81 -17.34
C LEU A 225 -3.15 -5.61 -18.70
N TRP A 226 -3.64 -4.62 -19.45
CA TRP A 226 -3.05 -4.22 -20.72
C TRP A 226 -2.00 -3.14 -20.46
N VAL A 227 -0.74 -3.41 -20.77
CA VAL A 227 0.39 -2.52 -20.55
C VAL A 227 1.36 -2.59 -21.72
N ASP A 228 1.94 -1.46 -22.09
CA ASP A 228 3.00 -1.37 -23.14
C ASP A 228 2.62 -2.11 -24.44
N GLY A 229 1.34 -2.04 -24.81
CA GLY A 229 0.80 -2.68 -26.04
C GLY A 229 0.58 -4.19 -25.93
N GLY A 230 0.64 -4.80 -24.76
CA GLY A 230 0.43 -6.22 -24.51
C GLY A 230 -0.33 -6.52 -23.23
N MET A 231 -0.83 -7.75 -23.10
CA MET A 231 -1.47 -8.21 -21.88
C MET A 231 -0.44 -8.91 -20.99
N GLU A 232 -0.33 -8.45 -19.75
CA GLU A 232 0.49 -9.08 -18.72
C GLU A 232 -0.38 -9.52 -17.53
N PHE A 233 0.09 -10.53 -16.78
CA PHE A 233 -0.56 -10.99 -15.55
C PHE A 233 0.13 -10.40 -14.33
N PHE A 234 -0.67 -9.82 -13.43
CA PHE A 234 -0.19 -9.10 -12.28
C PHE A 234 -0.54 -9.77 -10.96
N GLY A 235 0.32 -9.55 -9.98
CA GLY A 235 0.12 -9.86 -8.57
C GLY A 235 0.43 -8.66 -7.70
N ASP A 236 0.34 -8.87 -6.39
CA ASP A 236 0.45 -7.82 -5.36
C ASP A 236 1.67 -6.92 -5.57
N GLY A 237 1.43 -5.62 -5.46
CA GLY A 237 2.45 -4.59 -5.63
C GLY A 237 3.59 -4.67 -4.61
N SER A 238 3.34 -5.21 -3.42
CA SER A 238 4.36 -5.34 -2.37
C SER A 238 5.50 -6.30 -2.73
N MET A 239 5.27 -7.23 -3.66
CA MET A 239 6.24 -8.29 -3.99
C MET A 239 7.60 -7.79 -4.47
N ARG A 240 7.65 -6.65 -5.15
CA ARG A 240 8.87 -6.07 -5.73
C ARG A 240 9.05 -4.60 -5.38
N GLN A 241 8.35 -4.13 -4.36
CA GLN A 241 8.39 -2.74 -3.94
C GLN A 241 9.68 -2.46 -3.13
N ILE A 242 10.69 -1.93 -3.81
CA ILE A 242 11.98 -1.58 -3.18
C ILE A 242 11.96 -0.15 -2.63
N SER A 243 11.22 0.76 -3.28
CA SER A 243 11.18 2.19 -2.96
C SER A 243 9.73 2.68 -2.95
N PRO A 244 8.99 2.48 -1.85
CA PRO A 244 7.58 2.85 -1.75
C PRO A 244 7.31 4.36 -1.90
N LEU A 245 8.25 5.21 -1.51
CA LEU A 245 8.13 6.67 -1.62
C LEU A 245 8.35 7.17 -3.05
N SER A 246 8.99 6.37 -3.90
CA SER A 246 9.42 6.77 -5.25
C SER A 246 8.26 7.29 -6.11
N SER A 247 7.08 6.67 -6.04
CA SER A 247 5.89 7.10 -6.79
C SER A 247 5.48 8.52 -6.42
N ALA A 248 5.34 8.82 -5.12
CA ALA A 248 4.96 10.16 -4.66
C ALA A 248 6.03 11.20 -4.98
N VAL A 249 7.33 10.85 -4.87
CA VAL A 249 8.45 11.74 -5.25
C VAL A 249 8.38 12.07 -6.73
N HIS A 250 8.20 11.09 -7.61
CA HIS A 250 8.11 11.31 -9.06
C HIS A 250 6.85 12.08 -9.48
N LEU A 251 5.76 11.94 -8.70
CA LEU A 251 4.52 12.69 -8.90
C LEU A 251 4.54 14.11 -8.30
N GLY A 252 5.68 14.55 -7.79
CA GLY A 252 5.90 15.94 -7.40
C GLY A 252 5.67 16.26 -5.92
N ALA A 253 5.42 15.28 -5.04
CA ALA A 253 5.24 15.54 -3.62
C ALA A 253 6.51 16.10 -2.96
N ASP A 254 6.43 17.27 -2.34
CA ASP A 254 7.53 17.92 -1.61
C ASP A 254 7.60 17.46 -0.14
N ARG A 255 6.46 17.06 0.39
CA ARG A 255 6.29 16.47 1.70
C ARG A 255 5.48 15.19 1.57
N ILE A 256 5.83 14.15 2.29
CA ILE A 256 5.16 12.85 2.22
C ILE A 256 4.84 12.38 3.64
N LEU A 257 3.55 12.15 3.91
CA LEU A 257 3.12 11.33 5.02
C LEU A 257 3.06 9.87 4.53
N ALA A 258 3.87 9.00 5.09
CA ALA A 258 3.87 7.58 4.77
C ALA A 258 3.33 6.76 5.94
N ILE A 259 2.26 5.98 5.70
CA ILE A 259 1.64 5.15 6.74
C ILE A 259 1.93 3.67 6.45
N GLY A 260 2.83 3.10 7.25
CA GLY A 260 3.19 1.69 7.24
C GLY A 260 2.18 0.84 8.01
N VAL A 261 2.31 -0.48 7.88
CA VAL A 261 1.50 -1.48 8.60
C VAL A 261 2.38 -2.57 9.24
N SER A 262 3.67 -2.30 9.31
CA SER A 262 4.66 -3.16 9.97
C SER A 262 5.25 -2.40 11.15
N GLN A 263 5.47 -3.11 12.23
CA GLN A 263 6.18 -2.54 13.37
C GLN A 263 7.66 -2.40 13.01
N PRO A 264 8.28 -1.24 13.28
CA PRO A 264 9.71 -1.07 13.10
C PRO A 264 10.48 -2.21 13.79
N GLN A 265 11.33 -2.89 13.04
CA GLN A 265 12.16 -3.95 13.63
C GLN A 265 13.17 -3.29 14.56
N ARG A 266 12.89 -3.29 15.86
CA ARG A 266 13.92 -2.97 16.83
C ARG A 266 15.01 -4.03 16.71
N ALA A 267 16.25 -3.62 16.54
CA ALA A 267 17.43 -4.50 16.51
C ALA A 267 17.72 -5.17 17.87
N SER A 268 16.68 -5.63 18.56
CA SER A 268 16.83 -6.42 19.77
C SER A 268 17.05 -7.87 19.36
N LEU A 269 18.29 -8.35 19.46
CA LEU A 269 18.61 -9.76 19.49
C LEU A 269 17.84 -10.40 20.65
N SER A 270 16.59 -10.79 20.43
CA SER A 270 15.83 -11.50 21.44
C SER A 270 16.46 -12.89 21.62
N THR A 271 17.00 -13.14 22.78
CA THR A 271 17.57 -14.43 23.20
C THR A 271 16.56 -15.58 23.15
N SER A 272 15.26 -15.29 23.03
CA SER A 272 14.18 -16.29 22.91
C SER A 272 14.14 -17.03 21.56
N ALA A 273 14.81 -16.55 20.50
CA ALA A 273 14.85 -17.21 19.20
C ALA A 273 15.68 -18.53 19.20
N ARG A 274 16.51 -18.77 20.24
CA ARG A 274 17.38 -19.96 20.33
C ARG A 274 16.68 -21.26 20.77
N ALA A 275 15.44 -21.20 21.22
CA ALA A 275 14.67 -22.33 21.71
C ALA A 275 13.70 -22.93 20.68
N ALA A 276 13.63 -22.41 19.47
CA ALA A 276 12.74 -22.91 18.43
C ALA A 276 13.33 -24.22 17.83
N GLY A 277 12.58 -25.30 17.89
CA GLY A 277 12.88 -26.54 17.18
C GLY A 277 12.93 -26.35 15.65
N ARG A 278 13.05 -27.45 14.90
CA ARG A 278 13.06 -27.38 13.42
C ARG A 278 11.78 -26.71 12.92
N PRO A 279 11.90 -25.72 11.99
CA PRO A 279 10.73 -25.01 11.46
C PRO A 279 9.81 -25.98 10.71
N SER A 280 8.50 -25.83 10.91
CA SER A 280 7.49 -26.55 10.12
C SER A 280 7.38 -25.97 8.72
N LEU A 281 6.78 -26.70 7.77
CA LEU A 281 6.47 -26.17 6.43
C LEU A 281 5.60 -24.91 6.51
N GLY A 282 4.66 -24.87 7.45
CA GLY A 282 3.83 -23.67 7.68
C GLY A 282 4.64 -22.47 8.18
N THR A 283 5.64 -22.73 9.04
CA THR A 283 6.58 -21.67 9.50
C THR A 283 7.42 -21.12 8.33
N ILE A 284 7.93 -22.02 7.48
CA ILE A 284 8.73 -21.63 6.30
C ILE A 284 7.87 -20.85 5.31
N ALA A 285 6.66 -21.34 5.00
CA ALA A 285 5.72 -20.65 4.11
C ALA A 285 5.30 -19.28 4.67
N GLY A 286 5.00 -19.20 5.96
CA GLY A 286 4.68 -17.93 6.63
C GLY A 286 5.83 -16.94 6.57
N HIS A 287 7.08 -17.41 6.74
CA HIS A 287 8.27 -16.57 6.64
C HIS A 287 8.53 -16.10 5.19
N ALA A 288 8.35 -16.98 4.20
CA ALA A 288 8.44 -16.62 2.78
C ALA A 288 7.39 -15.58 2.41
N MET A 289 6.15 -15.74 2.88
CA MET A 289 5.09 -14.73 2.67
C MET A 289 5.40 -13.41 3.38
N ALA A 290 5.89 -13.46 4.62
CA ALA A 290 6.31 -12.25 5.33
C ALA A 290 7.46 -11.52 4.62
N SER A 291 8.36 -12.27 3.94
CA SER A 291 9.44 -11.69 3.14
C SER A 291 8.94 -11.01 1.86
N VAL A 292 7.83 -11.49 1.28
CA VAL A 292 7.15 -10.85 0.15
C VAL A 292 6.58 -9.48 0.55
N PHE A 293 6.06 -9.38 1.77
CA PHE A 293 5.50 -8.16 2.34
C PHE A 293 6.50 -7.42 3.25
N HIS A 294 7.81 -7.64 3.01
CA HIS A 294 8.84 -6.96 3.77
C HIS A 294 8.68 -5.44 3.62
N ASP A 295 8.58 -4.75 4.74
CA ASP A 295 8.45 -3.30 4.76
C ASP A 295 9.80 -2.66 4.45
N THR A 296 9.93 -2.13 3.24
CA THR A 296 11.10 -1.40 2.77
C THR A 296 11.03 0.10 3.08
N LEU A 297 9.99 0.53 3.80
CA LEU A 297 9.73 1.95 4.04
C LEU A 297 10.87 2.61 4.83
N GLU A 298 11.37 1.97 5.87
CA GLU A 298 12.46 2.53 6.70
C GLU A 298 13.75 2.75 5.88
N ALA A 299 14.12 1.75 5.07
CA ALA A 299 15.29 1.85 4.22
C ALA A 299 15.15 2.94 3.17
N ASP A 300 13.98 3.11 2.58
CA ASP A 300 13.71 4.15 1.59
C ASP A 300 13.70 5.55 2.22
N VAL A 301 13.15 5.68 3.43
CA VAL A 301 13.20 6.93 4.23
C VAL A 301 14.64 7.30 4.58
N GLU A 302 15.45 6.33 5.03
CA GLU A 302 16.86 6.55 5.34
C GLU A 302 17.64 7.00 4.10
N GLN A 303 17.40 6.36 2.95
CA GLN A 303 18.03 6.76 1.69
C GLN A 303 17.63 8.18 1.30
N LEU A 304 16.36 8.55 1.43
CA LEU A 304 15.88 9.89 1.10
C LEU A 304 16.46 10.94 2.07
N ALA A 305 16.59 10.62 3.36
CA ALA A 305 17.24 11.48 4.33
C ALA A 305 18.72 11.75 3.98
N ARG A 306 19.44 10.73 3.52
CA ARG A 306 20.83 10.88 3.02
C ARG A 306 20.91 11.78 1.79
N ILE A 307 19.95 11.66 0.85
CA ILE A 307 19.86 12.53 -0.32
C ILE A 307 19.61 13.98 0.11
N ASN A 308 18.65 14.22 1.03
CA ASN A 308 18.38 15.55 1.56
C ASN A 308 19.61 16.17 2.22
N GLN A 309 20.31 15.41 3.05
CA GLN A 309 21.54 15.86 3.72
C GLN A 309 22.64 16.22 2.72
N ALA A 310 22.80 15.42 1.65
CA ALA A 310 23.73 15.72 0.58
C ALA A 310 23.37 17.02 -0.15
N LEU A 311 22.06 17.21 -0.47
CA LEU A 311 21.58 18.44 -1.10
C LEU A 311 21.78 19.67 -0.22
N ASP A 312 21.56 19.56 1.10
CA ASP A 312 21.74 20.67 2.05
C ASP A 312 23.19 21.10 2.20
N SER A 313 24.14 20.19 1.92
CA SER A 313 25.58 20.50 1.92
C SER A 313 26.07 21.22 0.68
N LEU A 314 25.26 21.31 -0.39
CA LEU A 314 25.64 21.94 -1.65
C LEU A 314 25.25 23.41 -1.69
N PRO A 315 26.08 24.28 -2.34
CA PRO A 315 25.69 25.65 -2.65
C PRO A 315 24.39 25.71 -3.46
N GLU A 316 23.59 26.74 -3.24
CA GLU A 316 22.29 26.95 -3.94
C GLU A 316 22.43 26.88 -5.48
N SER A 317 23.48 27.50 -6.03
CA SER A 317 23.75 27.53 -7.46
C SER A 317 23.98 26.12 -8.04
N VAL A 318 24.62 25.23 -7.30
CA VAL A 318 24.84 23.83 -7.71
C VAL A 318 23.57 23.02 -7.55
N ARG A 319 22.84 23.23 -6.44
CA ARG A 319 21.59 22.53 -6.15
C ARG A 319 20.51 22.81 -7.19
N ALA A 320 20.41 24.05 -7.68
CA ALA A 320 19.43 24.45 -8.68
C ALA A 320 19.60 23.73 -10.04
N ASP A 321 20.82 23.30 -10.37
CA ASP A 321 21.13 22.58 -11.61
C ASP A 321 20.94 21.05 -11.50
N LEU A 322 20.70 20.53 -10.29
CA LEU A 322 20.49 19.09 -10.09
C LEU A 322 19.05 18.67 -10.40
N PRO A 323 18.83 17.47 -10.95
CA PRO A 323 17.49 16.90 -11.14
C PRO A 323 16.94 16.31 -9.83
N LEU A 324 17.42 16.78 -8.68
CA LEU A 324 17.06 16.33 -7.35
C LEU A 324 16.50 17.51 -6.56
N ARG A 325 15.55 17.22 -5.70
CA ARG A 325 14.97 18.20 -4.76
C ARG A 325 14.84 17.58 -3.38
N PRO A 326 14.93 18.36 -2.32
CA PRO A 326 14.68 17.86 -0.98
C PRO A 326 13.21 17.49 -0.82
N VAL A 327 12.93 16.33 -0.22
CA VAL A 327 11.58 15.85 0.10
C VAL A 327 11.52 15.48 1.57
N ARG A 328 10.62 16.14 2.31
CA ARG A 328 10.42 15.84 3.73
C ARG A 328 9.48 14.66 3.90
N VAL A 329 9.83 13.72 4.75
CA VAL A 329 8.99 12.54 5.03
C VAL A 329 8.68 12.47 6.52
N LEU A 330 7.41 12.19 6.82
CA LEU A 330 6.95 11.78 8.13
C LEU A 330 6.38 10.35 8.00
N THR A 331 6.90 9.43 8.80
CA THR A 331 6.38 8.06 8.83
C THR A 331 5.51 7.84 10.06
N LEU A 332 4.40 7.13 9.85
CA LEU A 332 3.55 6.62 10.91
C LEU A 332 3.51 5.09 10.79
N GLN A 333 3.87 4.40 11.86
CA GLN A 333 3.91 2.94 11.92
C GLN A 333 3.29 2.47 13.23
N PRO A 334 2.71 1.24 13.27
CA PRO A 334 2.09 0.72 14.48
C PRO A 334 3.05 0.63 15.67
N SER A 335 2.66 1.18 16.81
CA SER A 335 3.42 1.11 18.06
C SER A 335 3.38 -0.26 18.71
N ALA A 336 2.40 -1.11 18.32
CA ALA A 336 2.19 -2.46 18.84
C ALA A 336 2.27 -3.52 17.73
N SER A 337 2.54 -4.78 18.12
CA SER A 337 2.62 -5.91 17.19
C SER A 337 1.24 -6.25 16.61
N LEU A 338 1.06 -6.06 15.30
CA LEU A 338 -0.17 -6.44 14.61
C LEU A 338 -0.36 -7.95 14.54
N ASP A 339 0.73 -8.73 14.58
CA ASP A 339 0.67 -10.20 14.65
C ASP A 339 0.14 -10.69 15.99
N ALA A 340 0.57 -10.07 17.09
CA ALA A 340 0.02 -10.37 18.41
C ALA A 340 -1.46 -9.99 18.51
N LEU A 341 -1.83 -8.85 17.94
CA LEU A 341 -3.23 -8.42 17.87
C LEU A 341 -4.08 -9.40 17.04
N ALA A 342 -3.56 -9.86 15.90
CA ALA A 342 -4.24 -10.86 15.06
C ALA A 342 -4.41 -12.20 15.78
N GLN A 343 -3.41 -12.64 16.54
CA GLN A 343 -3.52 -13.88 17.34
C GLN A 343 -4.66 -13.80 18.34
N ALA A 344 -4.84 -12.66 19.02
CA ALA A 344 -5.93 -12.46 19.99
C ALA A 344 -7.32 -12.55 19.32
N HIS A 345 -7.43 -12.17 18.05
CA HIS A 345 -8.69 -12.14 17.30
C HIS A 345 -8.88 -13.30 16.31
N ALA A 346 -7.89 -14.18 16.13
CA ALA A 346 -7.92 -15.25 15.12
C ALA A 346 -9.12 -16.21 15.27
N HIS A 347 -9.65 -16.37 16.50
CA HIS A 347 -10.81 -17.20 16.78
C HIS A 347 -12.11 -16.68 16.15
N THR A 348 -12.16 -15.43 15.72
CA THR A 348 -13.34 -14.81 15.09
C THR A 348 -13.45 -15.14 13.60
N LEU A 349 -12.40 -15.67 12.97
CA LEU A 349 -12.44 -16.10 11.57
C LEU A 349 -13.54 -17.15 11.32
N PRO A 350 -14.16 -17.11 10.14
CA PRO A 350 -15.08 -18.16 9.70
C PRO A 350 -14.42 -19.54 9.82
N ARG A 351 -15.15 -20.51 10.39
CA ARG A 351 -14.65 -21.87 10.68
C ARG A 351 -13.91 -22.55 9.52
N PRO A 352 -14.34 -22.45 8.25
CA PRO A 352 -13.62 -23.06 7.13
C PRO A 352 -12.21 -22.47 6.97
N ILE A 353 -12.10 -21.13 7.05
CA ILE A 353 -10.83 -20.38 6.90
C ILE A 353 -9.90 -20.72 8.08
N LEU A 354 -10.44 -20.72 9.29
CA LEU A 354 -9.71 -21.08 10.51
C LEU A 354 -9.05 -22.46 10.37
N ARG A 355 -9.79 -23.49 9.90
CA ARG A 355 -9.27 -24.83 9.67
C ARG A 355 -8.14 -24.89 8.63
N VAL A 356 -8.25 -24.11 7.55
CA VAL A 356 -7.20 -24.02 6.53
C VAL A 356 -5.94 -23.40 7.12
N LEU A 357 -6.06 -22.29 7.83
CA LEU A 357 -4.95 -21.61 8.48
C LEU A 357 -4.31 -22.48 9.59
N GLU A 358 -5.12 -23.21 10.37
CA GLU A 358 -4.62 -24.20 11.35
C GLU A 358 -3.82 -25.33 10.68
N GLY A 359 -4.37 -25.88 9.56
CA GLY A 359 -3.70 -26.93 8.79
C GLY A 359 -2.36 -26.50 8.19
N LEU A 360 -2.24 -25.21 7.84
CA LEU A 360 -1.01 -24.58 7.35
C LEU A 360 -0.06 -24.16 8.49
N GLY A 361 -0.47 -24.30 9.77
CA GLY A 361 0.31 -23.79 10.90
C GLY A 361 0.35 -22.25 10.99
N ALA A 362 -0.57 -21.58 10.31
CA ALA A 362 -0.62 -20.11 10.15
C ALA A 362 -1.23 -19.37 11.36
N LEU A 363 -1.59 -20.05 12.43
CA LEU A 363 -2.15 -19.43 13.65
C LEU A 363 -1.16 -19.38 14.82
N ARG A 364 0.07 -19.87 14.65
CA ARG A 364 1.08 -19.92 15.73
C ARG A 364 2.43 -19.40 15.26
N GLY A 365 3.13 -18.68 16.12
CA GLY A 365 4.46 -18.15 15.84
C GLY A 365 4.47 -17.24 14.60
N SER A 366 5.47 -17.40 13.73
CA SER A 366 5.59 -16.61 12.48
C SER A 366 4.45 -16.85 11.46
N GLY A 367 3.66 -17.93 11.63
CA GLY A 367 2.47 -18.16 10.81
C GLY A 367 1.34 -17.17 11.09
N ALA A 368 1.29 -16.56 12.27
CA ALA A 368 0.28 -15.54 12.62
C ALA A 368 0.34 -14.29 11.71
N ALA A 369 1.49 -14.03 11.10
CA ALA A 369 1.63 -12.98 10.09
C ALA A 369 0.61 -13.16 8.95
N LEU A 370 0.48 -14.37 8.39
CA LEU A 370 -0.48 -14.63 7.30
C LEU A 370 -1.92 -14.41 7.76
N ALA A 371 -2.29 -14.86 8.95
CA ALA A 371 -3.64 -14.66 9.49
C ALA A 371 -3.98 -13.16 9.57
N SER A 372 -3.03 -12.31 9.97
CA SER A 372 -3.26 -10.87 10.12
C SER A 372 -3.54 -10.13 8.81
N TYR A 373 -3.09 -10.67 7.67
CA TYR A 373 -3.43 -10.12 6.35
C TYR A 373 -4.86 -10.46 5.91
N LEU A 374 -5.41 -11.56 6.41
CA LEU A 374 -6.67 -12.14 5.94
C LEU A 374 -7.82 -11.97 6.96
N LEU A 375 -7.58 -11.39 8.12
CA LEU A 375 -8.53 -11.27 9.20
C LEU A 375 -9.40 -10.01 9.06
N PHE A 376 -10.41 -10.05 8.17
CA PHE A 376 -11.36 -8.95 7.97
C PHE A 376 -12.58 -9.09 8.91
N GLU A 377 -12.31 -9.18 10.22
CA GLU A 377 -13.36 -9.36 11.23
C GLU A 377 -13.48 -8.13 12.14
N PRO A 378 -14.70 -7.76 12.59
CA PRO A 378 -14.95 -6.50 13.27
C PRO A 378 -14.06 -6.24 14.49
N GLY A 379 -13.82 -7.26 15.29
CA GLY A 379 -13.00 -7.12 16.49
C GLY A 379 -11.55 -6.73 16.18
N PHE A 380 -10.96 -7.38 15.18
CA PHE A 380 -9.60 -7.07 14.73
C PHE A 380 -9.51 -5.72 14.03
N ILE A 381 -10.45 -5.43 13.12
CA ILE A 381 -10.52 -4.16 12.40
C ILE A 381 -10.66 -2.99 13.40
N SER A 382 -11.57 -3.07 14.37
CA SER A 382 -11.75 -2.04 15.40
C SER A 382 -10.49 -1.85 16.24
N ALA A 383 -9.81 -2.93 16.60
CA ALA A 383 -8.57 -2.86 17.37
C ALA A 383 -7.42 -2.20 16.58
N LEU A 384 -7.31 -2.50 15.28
CA LEU A 384 -6.34 -1.85 14.38
C LEU A 384 -6.62 -0.36 14.23
N MET A 385 -7.88 0.02 14.03
CA MET A 385 -8.28 1.42 13.91
C MET A 385 -8.01 2.19 15.21
N ALA A 386 -8.34 1.60 16.36
CA ALA A 386 -8.06 2.20 17.67
C ALA A 386 -6.56 2.41 17.90
N LEU A 387 -5.72 1.44 17.49
CA LEU A 387 -4.27 1.58 17.54
C LEU A 387 -3.80 2.75 16.65
N GLY A 388 -4.30 2.85 15.41
CA GLY A 388 -3.96 3.95 14.50
C GLY A 388 -4.35 5.31 15.07
N GLN A 389 -5.52 5.42 15.69
CA GLN A 389 -5.97 6.63 16.38
C GLN A 389 -5.05 6.99 17.55
N ALA A 390 -4.69 6.00 18.39
CA ALA A 390 -3.81 6.21 19.53
C ALA A 390 -2.41 6.67 19.11
N ASP A 391 -1.84 6.08 18.06
CA ASP A 391 -0.52 6.43 17.54
C ASP A 391 -0.49 7.87 16.98
N VAL A 392 -1.57 8.31 16.32
CA VAL A 392 -1.72 9.70 15.88
C VAL A 392 -1.83 10.65 17.07
N GLN A 393 -2.62 10.31 18.07
CA GLN A 393 -2.76 11.17 19.28
C GLN A 393 -1.44 11.30 20.03
N ALA A 394 -0.65 10.21 20.11
CA ALA A 394 0.66 10.23 20.76
C ALA A 394 1.69 11.15 20.05
N ARG A 395 1.48 11.44 18.76
CA ARG A 395 2.36 12.30 17.93
C ARG A 395 1.61 13.50 17.33
N ALA A 396 0.55 13.97 17.99
CA ALA A 396 -0.36 14.97 17.44
C ALA A 396 0.34 16.25 17.02
N ASP A 397 1.21 16.82 17.87
CA ASP A 397 1.93 18.07 17.60
C ASP A 397 2.88 17.95 16.41
N GLU A 398 3.59 16.82 16.32
CA GLU A 398 4.51 16.54 15.21
C GLU A 398 3.75 16.41 13.89
N ILE A 399 2.66 15.63 13.87
CA ILE A 399 1.82 15.43 12.68
C ILE A 399 1.18 16.75 12.27
N GLN A 400 0.64 17.51 13.21
CA GLN A 400 0.03 18.80 12.92
C GLN A 400 1.04 19.80 12.35
N SER A 401 2.23 19.88 12.93
CA SER A 401 3.32 20.72 12.41
C SER A 401 3.76 20.28 11.00
N PHE A 402 3.82 18.98 10.76
CA PHE A 402 4.17 18.44 9.44
C PHE A 402 3.10 18.75 8.39
N LEU A 403 1.82 18.65 8.72
CA LEU A 403 0.71 18.86 7.80
C LEU A 403 0.37 20.34 7.59
N ALA A 404 0.79 21.22 8.48
CA ALA A 404 0.57 22.66 8.34
C ALA A 404 1.10 23.18 6.99
N PRO A 405 0.39 24.11 6.32
CA PRO A 405 0.91 24.75 5.13
C PRO A 405 2.30 25.32 5.39
N ALA A 406 3.24 25.08 4.47
CA ALA A 406 4.56 25.69 4.57
C ALA A 406 4.38 27.23 4.61
N GLN A 407 4.77 27.88 5.69
CA GLN A 407 4.80 29.31 5.75
C GLN A 407 5.73 29.78 4.61
N ALA A 408 5.19 30.56 3.67
CA ALA A 408 5.99 31.19 2.65
C ALA A 408 7.05 32.03 3.40
N HIS A 409 8.31 31.59 3.38
CA HIS A 409 9.39 32.46 3.82
C HIS A 409 9.37 33.68 2.90
N PRO A 410 9.23 34.88 3.42
CA PRO A 410 9.39 36.07 2.58
C PRO A 410 10.78 36.01 1.98
N VAL A 411 10.82 35.99 0.66
CA VAL A 411 12.07 36.17 -0.09
C VAL A 411 12.66 37.50 0.35
N ARG A 412 13.77 37.45 1.09
CA ARG A 412 14.56 38.61 1.42
C ARG A 412 15.51 38.95 0.27
#